data_9252ffd2a58c4175c082a8861e7eddba
#
_entry.id   9252ffd2a58c4175c082a8861e7eddba
#
_cell.length_a   1.000
_cell.length_b   1.000
_cell.length_c   1.000
_cell.angle_alpha   90.00
_cell.angle_beta   90.00
_cell.angle_gamma   90.00
#
_symmetry.space_group_name_H-M   'P 1'
#
loop_
_entity.id
_entity.type
_entity.pdbx_description
1 polymer ?
#
loop_
_entity_poly.entity_id
_entity_poly.type
_entity_poly.pdbx_seq_one_letter_code
_entity_poly.pdbx_strand_id
1 'polypeptide(L)'
;MTDPSKSTEKPLLALRDVTLAFGPKVVQQHLSFDIRRGSIFALMGGSGCGKSTVLKSIVGLLRPREGSVLIEGEDYWAATDERRTKIGRRFGVLFQNGALWSSMTVGQNVALPMQMFTDMTEDAIWRLVRLKLALVGLEHALEQYPSELSGGMRKRAGLARALSLDPDVLFFDEPSAGLDPITSSRLDDLIINLRDGLGATIVIVSHELPSLFAIADDGVFLDAQTKTAIAHGSPAEMRDNSRDPQVEAFMRRERPEALEKAPSA
;
A
#
# COMPACT_ATOMS: atom_id res chain seq x y z
N MET A 1 -26.82 16.59 5.58
CA MET A 1 -27.71 15.47 5.20
C MET A 1 -26.79 14.43 4.58
N THR A 2 -26.50 13.37 5.31
CA THR A 2 -25.67 12.25 4.85
C THR A 2 -26.49 11.38 3.92
N ASP A 3 -25.97 11.16 2.71
CA ASP A 3 -26.57 10.28 1.70
C ASP A 3 -26.66 8.84 2.22
N PRO A 4 -27.83 8.22 2.32
CA PRO A 4 -28.02 6.86 2.82
C PRO A 4 -27.69 5.75 1.80
N SER A 5 -27.04 6.07 0.67
CA SER A 5 -26.70 5.11 -0.39
C SER A 5 -25.28 4.53 -0.31
N LYS A 6 -24.52 4.75 0.78
CA LYS A 6 -23.23 4.07 0.98
C LYS A 6 -23.50 2.58 1.22
N SER A 7 -23.17 1.79 0.20
CA SER A 7 -23.39 0.36 0.02
C SER A 7 -23.20 -0.47 1.30
N THR A 8 -24.15 -1.38 1.54
CA THR A 8 -24.17 -2.43 2.58
C THR A 8 -23.14 -3.55 2.35
N GLU A 9 -22.19 -3.37 1.43
CA GLU A 9 -21.14 -4.35 1.19
C GLU A 9 -20.11 -4.34 2.32
N LYS A 10 -19.81 -5.55 2.83
CA LYS A 10 -18.77 -5.73 3.85
C LYS A 10 -17.41 -5.25 3.30
N PRO A 11 -16.65 -4.48 4.09
CA PRO A 11 -15.30 -4.09 3.68
C PRO A 11 -14.42 -5.32 3.47
N LEU A 12 -13.51 -5.22 2.50
CA LEU A 12 -12.52 -6.28 2.27
C LEU A 12 -11.50 -6.32 3.42
N LEU A 13 -11.04 -5.15 3.84
CA LEU A 13 -10.13 -4.96 4.96
C LEU A 13 -10.74 -3.98 5.96
N ALA A 14 -10.55 -4.22 7.25
CA ALA A 14 -10.97 -3.29 8.27
C ALA A 14 -10.01 -3.29 9.47
N LEU A 15 -9.70 -2.12 9.99
CA LEU A 15 -9.05 -1.97 11.27
C LEU A 15 -10.09 -1.59 12.31
N ARG A 16 -10.00 -2.17 13.52
CA ARG A 16 -10.91 -1.91 14.63
C ARG A 16 -10.10 -1.66 15.88
N ASP A 17 -10.06 -0.40 16.31
CA ASP A 17 -9.39 0.09 17.52
C ASP A 17 -7.91 -0.35 17.62
N VAL A 18 -7.21 -0.32 16.49
CA VAL A 18 -5.85 -0.85 16.37
C VAL A 18 -4.83 0.09 17.01
N THR A 19 -4.02 -0.46 17.93
CA THR A 19 -2.85 0.20 18.52
C THR A 19 -1.57 -0.49 18.07
N LEU A 20 -0.65 0.28 17.48
CA LEU A 20 0.65 -0.17 16.98
C LEU A 20 1.78 0.42 17.82
N ALA A 21 2.70 -0.43 18.26
CA ALA A 21 3.80 0.00 19.13
C ALA A 21 5.05 -0.87 18.97
N PHE A 22 6.22 -0.28 19.27
CA PHE A 22 7.50 -0.97 19.41
C PHE A 22 7.96 -0.85 20.87
N GLY A 23 7.87 -1.94 21.63
CA GLY A 23 8.09 -1.88 23.07
C GLY A 23 7.17 -0.84 23.72
N PRO A 24 7.67 0.08 24.53
CA PRO A 24 6.85 1.11 25.17
C PRO A 24 6.39 2.24 24.23
N LYS A 25 7.02 2.36 23.05
CA LYS A 25 6.76 3.46 22.11
C LYS A 25 5.52 3.17 21.26
N VAL A 26 4.40 3.84 21.54
CA VAL A 26 3.21 3.84 20.70
C VAL A 26 3.48 4.67 19.44
N VAL A 27 3.20 4.10 18.27
CA VAL A 27 3.33 4.73 16.95
C VAL A 27 1.99 5.26 16.48
N GLN A 28 0.95 4.42 16.55
CA GLN A 28 -0.43 4.78 16.25
C GLN A 28 -1.36 4.08 17.23
N GLN A 29 -2.51 4.68 17.54
CA GLN A 29 -3.50 4.16 18.47
C GLN A 29 -4.92 4.46 18.00
N HIS A 30 -5.87 3.62 18.42
CA HIS A 30 -7.30 3.80 18.14
C HIS A 30 -7.63 3.91 16.65
N LEU A 31 -6.86 3.24 15.79
CA LEU A 31 -7.11 3.26 14.35
C LEU A 31 -8.34 2.41 14.03
N SER A 32 -9.34 3.04 13.41
CA SER A 32 -10.54 2.37 12.91
C SER A 32 -10.92 2.93 11.55
N PHE A 33 -10.85 2.09 10.52
CA PHE A 33 -11.26 2.45 9.16
C PHE A 33 -11.51 1.20 8.32
N ASP A 34 -12.23 1.39 7.21
CA ASP A 34 -12.62 0.35 6.28
C ASP A 34 -11.99 0.57 4.90
N ILE A 35 -11.62 -0.51 4.24
CA ILE A 35 -11.11 -0.50 2.87
C ILE A 35 -12.07 -1.34 2.02
N ARG A 36 -12.69 -0.70 1.03
CA ARG A 36 -13.66 -1.33 0.14
C ARG A 36 -12.97 -2.18 -0.90
N ARG A 37 -13.62 -3.26 -1.31
CA ARG A 37 -13.15 -4.10 -2.42
C ARG A 37 -13.10 -3.28 -3.72
N GLY A 38 -12.05 -3.47 -4.52
CA GLY A 38 -11.87 -2.81 -5.81
C GLY A 38 -11.61 -1.31 -5.73
N SER A 39 -11.24 -0.77 -4.55
CA SER A 39 -10.87 0.64 -4.39
C SER A 39 -9.36 0.81 -4.25
N ILE A 40 -8.89 2.01 -4.56
CA ILE A 40 -7.54 2.48 -4.24
C ILE A 40 -7.63 3.32 -2.97
N PHE A 41 -7.11 2.78 -1.87
CA PHE A 41 -7.16 3.40 -0.54
C PHE A 41 -5.80 3.97 -0.15
N ALA A 42 -5.75 5.25 0.23
CA ALA A 42 -4.52 5.95 0.57
C ALA A 42 -4.28 6.03 2.09
N LEU A 43 -3.10 5.63 2.53
CA LEU A 43 -2.57 5.94 3.87
C LEU A 43 -1.68 7.18 3.76
N MET A 44 -2.17 8.32 4.24
CA MET A 44 -1.55 9.64 4.11
C MET A 44 -1.04 10.17 5.45
N GLY A 45 -0.23 11.22 5.40
CA GLY A 45 0.30 11.88 6.59
C GLY A 45 1.77 12.25 6.48
N GLY A 46 2.26 13.03 7.42
CA GLY A 46 3.64 13.51 7.46
C GLY A 46 4.68 12.39 7.58
N SER A 47 5.95 12.75 7.39
CA SER A 47 7.05 11.79 7.57
C SER A 47 7.08 11.28 9.01
N GLY A 48 7.27 9.96 9.18
CA GLY A 48 7.38 9.35 10.51
C GLY A 48 6.05 9.16 11.27
N CYS A 49 4.89 9.54 10.72
CA CYS A 49 3.59 9.34 11.40
C CYS A 49 3.15 7.88 11.52
N GLY A 50 3.86 6.91 10.89
CA GLY A 50 3.57 5.49 11.08
C GLY A 50 2.85 4.80 9.92
N LYS A 51 2.74 5.41 8.74
CA LYS A 51 2.09 4.82 7.54
C LYS A 51 2.59 3.41 7.21
N SER A 52 3.91 3.25 7.05
CA SER A 52 4.50 1.93 6.78
C SER A 52 4.36 0.96 7.96
N THR A 53 4.17 1.45 9.20
CA THR A 53 3.89 0.62 10.38
C THR A 53 2.47 0.07 10.30
N VAL A 54 1.49 0.90 9.91
CA VAL A 54 0.12 0.47 9.66
C VAL A 54 0.08 -0.55 8.52
N LEU A 55 0.76 -0.26 7.40
CA LEU A 55 0.88 -1.20 6.29
C LEU A 55 1.44 -2.55 6.75
N LYS A 56 2.56 -2.56 7.50
CA LYS A 56 3.16 -3.78 8.03
C LYS A 56 2.21 -4.58 8.92
N SER A 57 1.33 -3.92 9.65
CA SER A 57 0.33 -4.61 10.47
C SER A 57 -0.75 -5.29 9.63
N ILE A 58 -1.20 -4.62 8.56
CA ILE A 58 -2.22 -5.17 7.64
C ILE A 58 -1.67 -6.38 6.88
N VAL A 59 -0.42 -6.29 6.40
CA VAL A 59 0.20 -7.39 5.63
C VAL A 59 0.74 -8.54 6.50
N GLY A 60 0.57 -8.47 7.83
CA GLY A 60 0.95 -9.57 8.72
C GLY A 60 2.41 -9.56 9.17
N LEU A 61 3.14 -8.46 9.01
CA LEU A 61 4.55 -8.32 9.43
C LEU A 61 4.71 -7.74 10.84
N LEU A 62 3.69 -7.09 11.37
CA LEU A 62 3.70 -6.48 12.70
C LEU A 62 2.36 -6.72 13.39
N ARG A 63 2.36 -7.53 14.45
CA ARG A 63 1.16 -7.76 15.25
C ARG A 63 0.78 -6.48 16.01
N PRO A 64 -0.49 -6.02 15.96
CA PRO A 64 -0.95 -4.91 16.77
C PRO A 64 -0.85 -5.27 18.27
N ARG A 65 -0.63 -4.26 19.10
CA ARG A 65 -0.68 -4.41 20.56
C ARG A 65 -2.11 -4.63 21.03
N GLU A 66 -3.06 -3.90 20.41
CA GLU A 66 -4.47 -3.92 20.75
C GLU A 66 -5.29 -3.76 19.47
N GLY A 67 -6.55 -4.17 19.52
CA GLY A 67 -7.48 -4.09 18.40
C GLY A 67 -7.34 -5.26 17.42
N SER A 68 -8.06 -5.17 16.32
CA SER A 68 -8.16 -6.24 15.32
C SER A 68 -7.94 -5.73 13.90
N VAL A 69 -7.26 -6.54 13.09
CA VAL A 69 -7.15 -6.37 11.64
C VAL A 69 -8.03 -7.44 10.98
N LEU A 70 -9.14 -7.01 10.38
CA LEU A 70 -10.11 -7.90 9.78
C LEU A 70 -9.91 -8.00 8.28
N ILE A 71 -9.89 -9.21 7.75
CA ILE A 71 -9.87 -9.53 6.33
C ILE A 71 -11.18 -10.28 6.03
N GLU A 72 -12.06 -9.66 5.25
CA GLU A 72 -13.41 -10.20 4.98
C GLU A 72 -14.21 -10.52 6.27
N GLY A 73 -13.93 -9.77 7.35
CA GLY A 73 -14.54 -9.93 8.65
C GLY A 73 -13.87 -10.96 9.57
N GLU A 74 -12.83 -11.66 9.11
CA GLU A 74 -12.01 -12.58 9.91
C GLU A 74 -10.82 -11.85 10.53
N ASP A 75 -10.58 -11.98 11.83
CA ASP A 75 -9.42 -11.38 12.49
C ASP A 75 -8.15 -12.14 12.08
N TYR A 76 -7.31 -11.45 11.32
CA TYR A 76 -6.05 -11.99 10.80
C TYR A 76 -5.11 -12.47 11.92
N TRP A 77 -5.02 -11.71 13.02
CA TRP A 77 -4.07 -12.01 14.09
C TRP A 77 -4.59 -13.02 15.12
N ALA A 78 -5.89 -13.28 15.14
CA ALA A 78 -6.51 -14.36 15.89
C ALA A 78 -6.53 -15.69 15.12
N ALA A 79 -6.33 -15.65 13.79
CA ALA A 79 -6.33 -16.82 12.93
C ALA A 79 -5.09 -17.71 13.16
N THR A 80 -5.21 -19.02 12.80
CA THR A 80 -4.10 -19.98 12.84
C THR A 80 -3.02 -19.62 11.81
N ASP A 81 -1.80 -20.13 11.98
CA ASP A 81 -0.69 -19.90 11.05
C ASP A 81 -1.00 -20.37 9.63
N GLU A 82 -1.67 -21.54 9.49
CA GLU A 82 -2.15 -22.01 8.19
C GLU A 82 -3.13 -21.04 7.54
N ARG A 83 -4.07 -20.51 8.34
CA ARG A 83 -5.07 -19.57 7.83
C ARG A 83 -4.43 -18.26 7.43
N ARG A 84 -3.51 -17.72 8.24
CA ARG A 84 -2.72 -16.53 7.90
C ARG A 84 -1.93 -16.71 6.61
N THR A 85 -1.31 -17.88 6.43
CA THR A 85 -0.58 -18.21 5.19
C THR A 85 -1.52 -18.19 3.98
N LYS A 86 -2.72 -18.77 4.08
CA LYS A 86 -3.72 -18.75 3.01
C LYS A 86 -4.18 -17.31 2.67
N ILE A 87 -4.41 -16.49 3.69
CA ILE A 87 -4.76 -15.08 3.50
C ILE A 87 -3.58 -14.33 2.87
N GLY A 88 -2.35 -14.51 3.37
CA GLY A 88 -1.16 -13.83 2.88
C GLY A 88 -0.83 -14.10 1.40
N ARG A 89 -1.20 -15.28 0.86
CA ARG A 89 -1.06 -15.58 -0.57
C ARG A 89 -1.95 -14.72 -1.47
N ARG A 90 -2.98 -14.11 -0.91
CA ARG A 90 -3.88 -13.17 -1.61
C ARG A 90 -3.35 -11.73 -1.57
N PHE A 91 -2.19 -11.50 -0.99
CA PHE A 91 -1.54 -10.21 -0.84
C PHE A 91 -0.33 -10.10 -1.75
N GLY A 92 -0.27 -9.03 -2.54
CA GLY A 92 0.92 -8.61 -3.26
C GLY A 92 1.51 -7.37 -2.60
N VAL A 93 2.81 -7.37 -2.30
CA VAL A 93 3.45 -6.24 -1.62
C VAL A 93 4.61 -5.70 -2.45
N LEU A 94 4.53 -4.40 -2.77
CA LEU A 94 5.63 -3.63 -3.33
C LEU A 94 6.20 -2.72 -2.24
N PHE A 95 7.38 -3.07 -1.73
CA PHE A 95 8.12 -2.22 -0.81
C PHE A 95 8.87 -1.09 -1.55
N GLN A 96 9.19 -0.02 -0.84
CA GLN A 96 9.77 1.22 -1.36
C GLN A 96 10.93 1.03 -2.35
N ASN A 97 11.83 0.06 -2.11
CA ASN A 97 12.98 -0.24 -2.97
C ASN A 97 12.79 -1.49 -3.84
N GLY A 98 11.54 -1.97 -4.03
CA GLY A 98 11.24 -3.19 -4.75
C GLY A 98 11.54 -4.48 -3.97
N ALA A 99 12.45 -4.46 -3.00
CA ALA A 99 12.88 -5.58 -2.14
C ALA A 99 13.21 -6.88 -2.92
N LEU A 100 13.84 -6.74 -4.08
CA LEU A 100 14.27 -7.86 -4.91
C LEU A 100 15.47 -8.58 -4.29
N TRP A 101 15.52 -9.91 -4.44
CA TRP A 101 16.68 -10.71 -4.11
C TRP A 101 17.82 -10.40 -5.08
N SER A 102 18.92 -9.85 -4.58
CA SER A 102 20.04 -9.39 -5.39
C SER A 102 20.81 -10.53 -6.08
N SER A 103 20.74 -11.72 -5.54
CA SER A 103 21.36 -12.95 -6.08
C SER A 103 20.52 -13.67 -7.14
N MET A 104 19.33 -13.16 -7.44
CA MET A 104 18.40 -13.73 -8.41
C MET A 104 18.21 -12.75 -9.57
N THR A 105 17.99 -13.27 -10.78
CA THR A 105 17.56 -12.44 -11.91
C THR A 105 16.15 -11.88 -11.68
N VAL A 106 15.73 -10.93 -12.49
CA VAL A 106 14.37 -10.39 -12.46
C VAL A 106 13.34 -11.50 -12.67
N GLY A 107 13.55 -12.37 -13.64
CA GLY A 107 12.68 -13.52 -13.88
C GLY A 107 12.59 -14.46 -12.69
N GLN A 108 13.72 -14.79 -12.07
CA GLN A 108 13.75 -15.62 -10.86
C GLN A 108 13.04 -14.98 -9.67
N ASN A 109 13.18 -13.66 -9.48
CA ASN A 109 12.44 -12.93 -8.45
C ASN A 109 10.92 -13.04 -8.64
N VAL A 110 10.44 -12.95 -9.88
CA VAL A 110 9.02 -13.07 -10.21
C VAL A 110 8.53 -14.51 -10.13
N ALA A 111 9.37 -15.50 -10.47
CA ALA A 111 9.05 -16.92 -10.38
C ALA A 111 8.92 -17.42 -8.94
N LEU A 112 9.73 -16.88 -8.02
CA LEU A 112 9.90 -17.40 -6.66
C LEU A 112 8.58 -17.62 -5.90
N PRO A 113 7.62 -16.67 -5.85
CA PRO A 113 6.35 -16.92 -5.16
C PRO A 113 5.55 -18.08 -5.77
N MET A 114 5.55 -18.22 -7.09
CA MET A 114 4.85 -19.32 -7.77
C MET A 114 5.50 -20.67 -7.45
N GLN A 115 6.83 -20.74 -7.46
CA GLN A 115 7.58 -21.95 -7.08
C GLN A 115 7.33 -22.36 -5.63
N MET A 116 7.20 -21.40 -4.72
CA MET A 116 7.00 -21.67 -3.29
C MET A 116 5.56 -22.06 -2.92
N PHE A 117 4.56 -21.55 -3.66
CA PHE A 117 3.18 -21.58 -3.20
C PHE A 117 2.20 -22.23 -4.18
N THR A 118 2.68 -22.77 -5.30
CA THR A 118 1.83 -23.46 -6.28
C THR A 118 2.46 -24.79 -6.71
N ASP A 119 1.65 -25.68 -7.24
CA ASP A 119 2.08 -26.96 -7.83
C ASP A 119 2.23 -26.86 -9.36
N MET A 120 2.46 -25.65 -9.90
CA MET A 120 2.63 -25.42 -11.34
C MET A 120 3.92 -26.05 -11.84
N THR A 121 3.89 -26.53 -13.10
CA THR A 121 5.11 -26.95 -13.77
C THR A 121 6.04 -25.77 -14.03
N GLU A 122 7.35 -26.04 -14.11
CA GLU A 122 8.35 -25.01 -14.37
C GLU A 122 8.04 -24.21 -15.66
N ASP A 123 7.66 -24.91 -16.73
CA ASP A 123 7.27 -24.27 -17.99
C ASP A 123 6.05 -23.34 -17.85
N ALA A 124 5.05 -23.72 -17.07
CA ALA A 124 3.90 -22.86 -16.77
C ALA A 124 4.31 -21.61 -15.99
N ILE A 125 5.18 -21.77 -14.99
CA ILE A 125 5.71 -20.65 -14.19
C ILE A 125 6.44 -19.65 -15.10
N TRP A 126 7.36 -20.12 -15.98
CA TRP A 126 8.11 -19.23 -16.85
C TRP A 126 7.24 -18.51 -17.89
N ARG A 127 6.16 -19.12 -18.36
CA ARG A 127 5.15 -18.42 -19.19
C ARG A 127 4.48 -17.29 -18.41
N LEU A 128 4.07 -17.54 -17.18
CA LEU A 128 3.47 -16.50 -16.32
C LEU A 128 4.47 -15.41 -15.96
N VAL A 129 5.73 -15.75 -15.67
CA VAL A 129 6.81 -14.76 -15.44
C VAL A 129 6.90 -13.77 -16.60
N ARG A 130 6.95 -14.27 -17.86
CA ARG A 130 6.99 -13.41 -19.05
C ARG A 130 5.75 -12.51 -19.12
N LEU A 131 4.57 -13.06 -18.86
CA LEU A 131 3.32 -12.30 -18.84
C LEU A 131 3.36 -11.20 -17.77
N LYS A 132 3.80 -11.51 -16.52
CA LYS A 132 3.89 -10.52 -15.44
C LYS A 132 4.92 -9.42 -15.75
N LEU A 133 6.02 -9.78 -16.39
CA LEU A 133 7.02 -8.80 -16.84
C LEU A 133 6.51 -7.95 -18.00
N ALA A 134 5.73 -8.51 -18.92
CA ALA A 134 5.07 -7.75 -19.98
C ALA A 134 4.11 -6.69 -19.42
N LEU A 135 3.31 -7.05 -18.42
CA LEU A 135 2.37 -6.11 -17.76
C LEU A 135 3.08 -4.86 -17.22
N VAL A 136 4.33 -4.97 -16.80
CA VAL A 136 5.13 -3.87 -16.27
C VAL A 136 6.16 -3.32 -17.29
N GLY A 137 6.15 -3.80 -18.54
CA GLY A 137 7.05 -3.37 -19.61
C GLY A 137 8.51 -3.76 -19.37
N LEU A 138 8.78 -4.93 -18.78
CA LEU A 138 10.13 -5.41 -18.43
C LEU A 138 10.46 -6.79 -19.01
N GLU A 139 9.83 -7.22 -20.10
CA GLU A 139 10.13 -8.51 -20.75
C GLU A 139 11.62 -8.62 -21.13
N HIS A 140 12.22 -7.53 -21.59
CA HIS A 140 13.62 -7.44 -22.00
C HIS A 140 14.61 -7.60 -20.82
N ALA A 141 14.14 -7.48 -19.59
CA ALA A 141 14.97 -7.52 -18.38
C ALA A 141 14.91 -8.89 -17.65
N LEU A 142 14.32 -9.91 -18.26
CA LEU A 142 14.11 -11.24 -17.66
C LEU A 142 15.37 -11.81 -17.01
N GLU A 143 16.50 -11.73 -17.70
CA GLU A 143 17.79 -12.33 -17.30
C GLU A 143 18.69 -11.32 -16.55
N GLN A 144 18.28 -10.06 -16.42
CA GLN A 144 19.07 -9.04 -15.71
C GLN A 144 18.98 -9.23 -14.19
N TYR A 145 20.03 -8.85 -13.48
CA TYR A 145 20.05 -8.79 -12.04
C TYR A 145 19.54 -7.42 -11.54
N PRO A 146 19.01 -7.33 -10.29
CA PRO A 146 18.54 -6.07 -9.72
C PRO A 146 19.57 -4.93 -9.74
N SER A 147 20.86 -5.25 -9.68
CA SER A 147 21.96 -4.29 -9.75
C SER A 147 22.09 -3.59 -11.12
N GLU A 148 21.61 -4.23 -12.20
CA GLU A 148 21.67 -3.73 -13.57
C GLU A 148 20.47 -2.84 -13.93
N LEU A 149 19.47 -2.75 -13.03
CA LEU A 149 18.24 -2.03 -13.26
C LEU A 149 18.33 -0.57 -12.76
N SER A 150 17.64 0.34 -13.46
CA SER A 150 17.33 1.65 -12.91
C SER A 150 16.40 1.57 -11.71
N GLY A 151 16.27 2.64 -10.91
CA GLY A 151 15.35 2.69 -9.77
C GLY A 151 13.90 2.38 -10.16
N GLY A 152 13.42 2.96 -11.27
CA GLY A 152 12.09 2.70 -11.79
C GLY A 152 11.92 1.27 -12.29
N MET A 153 12.93 0.69 -12.95
CA MET A 153 12.88 -0.71 -13.35
C MET A 153 12.81 -1.65 -12.15
N ARG A 154 13.60 -1.39 -11.09
CA ARG A 154 13.53 -2.20 -9.84
C ARG A 154 12.14 -2.19 -9.23
N LYS A 155 11.47 -1.03 -9.18
CA LYS A 155 10.10 -0.92 -8.67
C LYS A 155 9.12 -1.71 -9.54
N ARG A 156 9.20 -1.58 -10.86
CA ARG A 156 8.34 -2.34 -11.77
C ARG A 156 8.58 -3.85 -11.70
N ALA A 157 9.83 -4.30 -11.53
CA ALA A 157 10.14 -5.70 -11.28
C ALA A 157 9.57 -6.20 -9.93
N GLY A 158 9.68 -5.38 -8.87
CA GLY A 158 9.03 -5.64 -7.60
C GLY A 158 7.51 -5.75 -7.71
N LEU A 159 6.89 -4.92 -8.56
CA LEU A 159 5.46 -4.99 -8.85
C LEU A 159 5.10 -6.28 -9.61
N ALA A 160 5.88 -6.67 -10.64
CA ALA A 160 5.68 -7.94 -11.34
C ALA A 160 5.72 -9.14 -10.37
N ARG A 161 6.66 -9.12 -9.40
CA ARG A 161 6.72 -10.14 -8.34
C ARG A 161 5.50 -10.07 -7.41
N ALA A 162 5.05 -8.88 -7.01
CA ALA A 162 3.86 -8.72 -6.20
C ALA A 162 2.61 -9.29 -6.88
N LEU A 163 2.56 -9.24 -8.22
CA LEU A 163 1.47 -9.79 -9.05
C LEU A 163 1.58 -11.30 -9.32
N SER A 164 2.63 -11.99 -8.89
CA SER A 164 2.92 -13.38 -9.29
C SER A 164 1.82 -14.37 -8.95
N LEU A 165 1.12 -14.18 -7.83
CA LEU A 165 0.07 -15.09 -7.34
C LEU A 165 -1.36 -14.57 -7.62
N ASP A 166 -1.52 -13.60 -8.54
CA ASP A 166 -2.81 -12.94 -8.84
C ASP A 166 -3.55 -12.49 -7.56
N PRO A 167 -2.93 -11.59 -6.77
CA PRO A 167 -3.45 -11.21 -5.46
C PRO A 167 -4.76 -10.40 -5.57
N ASP A 168 -5.65 -10.57 -4.59
CA ASP A 168 -6.86 -9.75 -4.44
C ASP A 168 -6.56 -8.35 -3.94
N VAL A 169 -5.46 -8.22 -3.18
CA VAL A 169 -5.04 -6.96 -2.56
C VAL A 169 -3.58 -6.68 -2.86
N LEU A 170 -3.32 -5.48 -3.35
CA LEU A 170 -1.98 -4.95 -3.60
C LEU A 170 -1.66 -3.86 -2.57
N PHE A 171 -0.49 -3.97 -1.96
CA PHE A 171 0.03 -2.99 -1.01
C PHE A 171 1.27 -2.32 -1.59
N PHE A 172 1.25 -1.00 -1.68
CA PHE A 172 2.33 -0.20 -2.23
C PHE A 172 2.89 0.76 -1.17
N ASP A 173 4.15 0.57 -0.80
CA ASP A 173 4.86 1.47 0.12
C ASP A 173 5.76 2.41 -0.68
N GLU A 174 5.30 3.66 -0.85
CA GLU A 174 5.97 4.74 -1.59
C GLU A 174 6.37 4.33 -3.03
N PRO A 175 5.41 3.91 -3.87
CA PRO A 175 5.73 3.33 -5.18
C PRO A 175 6.37 4.33 -6.15
N SER A 176 5.97 5.61 -6.11
CA SER A 176 6.46 6.67 -6.98
C SER A 176 7.68 7.42 -6.43
N ALA A 177 8.07 7.21 -5.15
CA ALA A 177 9.18 7.95 -4.53
C ALA A 177 10.48 7.81 -5.32
N GLY A 178 11.10 8.96 -5.66
CA GLY A 178 12.36 9.03 -6.41
C GLY A 178 12.22 8.70 -7.90
N LEU A 179 11.02 8.65 -8.45
CA LEU A 179 10.77 8.61 -9.88
C LEU A 179 10.63 10.04 -10.43
N ASP A 180 10.97 10.23 -11.70
CA ASP A 180 10.62 11.45 -12.43
C ASP A 180 9.10 11.53 -12.67
N PRO A 181 8.53 12.72 -12.93
CA PRO A 181 7.09 12.91 -13.05
C PRO A 181 6.43 12.05 -14.16
N ILE A 182 7.14 11.81 -15.27
CA ILE A 182 6.61 11.02 -16.39
C ILE A 182 6.54 9.54 -15.99
N THR A 183 7.58 9.03 -15.35
CA THR A 183 7.62 7.65 -14.87
C THR A 183 6.61 7.42 -13.75
N SER A 184 6.41 8.42 -12.87
CA SER A 184 5.38 8.38 -11.82
C SER A 184 3.98 8.28 -12.44
N SER A 185 3.64 9.14 -13.40
CA SER A 185 2.34 9.11 -14.09
C SER A 185 2.07 7.77 -14.78
N ARG A 186 3.08 7.18 -15.44
CA ARG A 186 2.94 5.83 -16.04
C ARG A 186 2.70 4.74 -15.00
N LEU A 187 3.27 4.88 -13.81
CA LEU A 187 3.00 3.97 -12.71
C LEU A 187 1.58 4.14 -12.17
N ASP A 188 1.08 5.37 -12.09
CA ASP A 188 -0.30 5.68 -11.71
C ASP A 188 -1.30 5.06 -12.71
N ASP A 189 -1.05 5.21 -14.01
CA ASP A 189 -1.86 4.56 -15.07
C ASP A 189 -1.85 3.03 -14.90
N LEU A 190 -0.70 2.43 -14.59
CA LEU A 190 -0.60 1.01 -14.35
C LEU A 190 -1.40 0.57 -13.12
N ILE A 191 -1.36 1.35 -12.03
CA ILE A 191 -2.11 1.10 -10.80
C ILE A 191 -3.63 1.14 -11.09
N ILE A 192 -4.10 2.14 -11.83
CA ILE A 192 -5.50 2.24 -12.26
C ILE A 192 -5.89 1.01 -13.10
N ASN A 193 -5.06 0.63 -14.08
CA ASN A 193 -5.32 -0.54 -14.92
C ASN A 193 -5.38 -1.86 -14.13
N LEU A 194 -4.59 -2.01 -13.07
CA LEU A 194 -4.65 -3.18 -12.18
C LEU A 194 -5.96 -3.20 -11.39
N ARG A 195 -6.44 -2.04 -10.88
CA ARG A 195 -7.75 -1.95 -10.24
C ARG A 195 -8.87 -2.28 -11.23
N ASP A 196 -8.92 -1.59 -12.36
CA ASP A 196 -10.05 -1.67 -13.29
C ASP A 196 -10.06 -2.98 -14.10
N GLY A 197 -8.89 -3.47 -14.49
CA GLY A 197 -8.77 -4.68 -15.32
C GLY A 197 -8.77 -5.98 -14.54
N LEU A 198 -8.23 -6.00 -13.32
CA LEU A 198 -8.15 -7.20 -12.47
C LEU A 198 -9.13 -7.17 -11.28
N GLY A 199 -9.83 -6.06 -11.05
CA GLY A 199 -10.67 -5.88 -9.86
C GLY A 199 -9.87 -5.85 -8.56
N ALA A 200 -8.57 -5.56 -8.61
CA ALA A 200 -7.69 -5.56 -7.45
C ALA A 200 -8.04 -4.43 -6.48
N THR A 201 -7.99 -4.71 -5.19
CA THR A 201 -8.03 -3.68 -4.15
C THR A 201 -6.61 -3.21 -3.89
N ILE A 202 -6.40 -1.91 -3.82
CA ILE A 202 -5.05 -1.33 -3.69
C ILE A 202 -4.97 -0.48 -2.44
N VAL A 203 -3.94 -0.71 -1.62
CA VAL A 203 -3.61 0.14 -0.47
C VAL A 203 -2.27 0.79 -0.75
N ILE A 204 -2.26 2.11 -0.83
CA ILE A 204 -1.07 2.89 -1.17
C ILE A 204 -0.63 3.75 0.01
N VAL A 205 0.62 3.62 0.41
CA VAL A 205 1.30 4.59 1.27
C VAL A 205 2.05 5.56 0.38
N SER A 206 1.71 6.83 0.41
CA SER A 206 2.44 7.86 -0.34
C SER A 206 2.33 9.23 0.32
N HIS A 207 3.29 10.09 0.01
CA HIS A 207 3.27 11.52 0.27
C HIS A 207 3.26 12.36 -1.02
N GLU A 208 3.22 11.69 -2.18
CA GLU A 208 3.19 12.30 -3.51
C GLU A 208 1.77 12.70 -3.87
N LEU A 209 1.38 13.93 -3.51
CA LEU A 209 0.01 14.44 -3.69
C LEU A 209 -0.51 14.37 -5.13
N PRO A 210 0.26 14.67 -6.20
CA PRO A 210 -0.25 14.54 -7.57
C PRO A 210 -0.76 13.13 -7.87
N SER A 211 0.01 12.09 -7.50
CA SER A 211 -0.40 10.70 -7.63
C SER A 211 -1.65 10.40 -6.82
N LEU A 212 -1.67 10.79 -5.53
CA LEU A 212 -2.82 10.53 -4.65
C LEU A 212 -4.11 11.16 -5.17
N PHE A 213 -4.05 12.42 -5.67
CA PHE A 213 -5.22 13.07 -6.27
C PHE A 213 -5.67 12.41 -7.57
N ALA A 214 -4.75 11.81 -8.32
CA ALA A 214 -5.06 11.17 -9.60
C ALA A 214 -5.72 9.79 -9.42
N ILE A 215 -5.33 9.02 -8.40
CA ILE A 215 -5.69 7.59 -8.35
C ILE A 215 -6.49 7.15 -7.13
N ALA A 216 -6.41 7.86 -5.98
CA ALA A 216 -7.00 7.37 -4.74
C ALA A 216 -8.51 7.69 -4.64
N ASP A 217 -9.31 6.67 -4.40
CA ASP A 217 -10.76 6.77 -4.23
C ASP A 217 -11.15 7.17 -2.80
N ASP A 218 -10.34 6.78 -1.81
CA ASP A 218 -10.60 6.96 -0.38
C ASP A 218 -9.27 6.92 0.39
N GLY A 219 -9.26 7.25 1.68
CA GLY A 219 -8.07 7.15 2.49
C GLY A 219 -8.22 7.71 3.91
N VAL A 220 -7.12 7.62 4.66
CA VAL A 220 -7.01 8.21 5.99
C VAL A 220 -5.75 9.05 6.09
N PHE A 221 -5.84 10.14 6.86
CA PHE A 221 -4.69 10.96 7.20
C PHE A 221 -4.24 10.66 8.64
N LEU A 222 -3.02 10.13 8.77
CA LEU A 222 -2.41 9.77 10.04
C LEU A 222 -1.59 10.93 10.59
N ASP A 223 -1.79 11.25 11.87
CA ASP A 223 -1.01 12.28 12.54
C ASP A 223 0.02 11.67 13.49
N ALA A 224 1.21 12.29 13.56
CA ALA A 224 2.31 11.88 14.42
C ALA A 224 2.16 12.35 15.86
N GLN A 225 1.44 13.45 16.11
CA GLN A 225 1.28 14.05 17.44
C GLN A 225 0.18 13.35 18.23
N THR A 226 -1.02 13.27 17.66
CA THR A 226 -2.16 12.58 18.26
C THR A 226 -2.04 11.07 18.16
N LYS A 227 -1.19 10.59 17.23
CA LYS A 227 -0.96 9.16 16.93
C LYS A 227 -2.23 8.42 16.54
N THR A 228 -3.08 9.07 15.76
CA THR A 228 -4.32 8.49 15.25
C THR A 228 -4.66 9.04 13.86
N ALA A 229 -5.73 8.54 13.27
CA ALA A 229 -6.29 9.10 12.05
C ALA A 229 -7.10 10.35 12.40
N ILE A 230 -6.77 11.50 11.79
CA ILE A 230 -7.43 12.79 12.03
C ILE A 230 -8.35 13.22 10.88
N ALA A 231 -8.26 12.57 9.72
CA ALA A 231 -9.18 12.77 8.63
C ALA A 231 -9.41 11.47 7.85
N HIS A 232 -10.58 11.35 7.23
CA HIS A 232 -11.02 10.23 6.42
C HIS A 232 -11.79 10.72 5.20
N GLY A 233 -11.59 10.09 4.03
CA GLY A 233 -12.22 10.43 2.75
C GLY A 233 -11.21 10.40 1.61
N SER A 234 -11.64 10.77 0.39
CA SER A 234 -10.73 10.90 -0.73
C SER A 234 -9.74 12.07 -0.50
N PRO A 235 -8.55 12.03 -1.13
CA PRO A 235 -7.62 13.17 -1.05
C PRO A 235 -8.25 14.50 -1.48
N ALA A 236 -9.13 14.47 -2.49
CA ALA A 236 -9.86 15.67 -2.95
C ALA A 236 -10.83 16.19 -1.89
N GLU A 237 -11.62 15.31 -1.26
CA GLU A 237 -12.51 15.67 -0.15
C GLU A 237 -11.73 16.23 1.04
N MET A 238 -10.60 15.64 1.37
CA MET A 238 -9.74 16.14 2.46
C MET A 238 -9.18 17.53 2.15
N ARG A 239 -8.76 17.79 0.91
CA ARG A 239 -8.28 19.11 0.48
C ARG A 239 -9.35 20.19 0.58
N ASP A 240 -10.59 19.86 0.14
CA ASP A 240 -11.65 20.84 -0.04
C ASP A 240 -12.50 21.04 1.23
N ASN A 241 -12.60 20.03 2.08
CA ASN A 241 -13.54 20.00 3.20
C ASN A 241 -12.89 19.83 4.59
N SER A 242 -11.59 19.53 4.68
CA SER A 242 -10.96 19.40 5.99
C SER A 242 -10.95 20.75 6.72
N ARG A 243 -11.20 20.70 8.03
CA ARG A 243 -11.05 21.84 8.95
C ARG A 243 -9.82 21.70 9.83
N ASP A 244 -9.09 20.60 9.69
CA ASP A 244 -7.86 20.37 10.42
C ASP A 244 -6.69 21.08 9.73
N PRO A 245 -6.00 22.03 10.39
CA PRO A 245 -4.93 22.81 9.79
C PRO A 245 -3.75 21.96 9.27
N GLN A 246 -3.48 20.81 9.89
CA GLN A 246 -2.40 19.94 9.42
C GLN A 246 -2.78 19.23 8.12
N VAL A 247 -4.02 18.78 8.01
CA VAL A 247 -4.55 18.16 6.79
C VAL A 247 -4.59 19.18 5.66
N GLU A 248 -5.12 20.40 5.91
CA GLU A 248 -5.15 21.47 4.90
C GLU A 248 -3.74 21.82 4.42
N ALA A 249 -2.82 22.09 5.33
CA ALA A 249 -1.44 22.44 5.00
C ALA A 249 -0.74 21.33 4.19
N PHE A 250 -0.94 20.06 4.58
CA PHE A 250 -0.41 18.92 3.83
C PHE A 250 -0.99 18.84 2.42
N MET A 251 -2.33 18.92 2.29
CA MET A 251 -3.03 18.78 1.00
C MET A 251 -2.75 19.94 0.04
N ARG A 252 -2.42 21.13 0.58
CA ARG A 252 -2.07 22.33 -0.21
C ARG A 252 -0.57 22.52 -0.39
N ARG A 253 0.28 21.65 0.21
CA ARG A 253 1.74 21.81 0.28
C ARG A 253 2.19 23.12 0.94
N GLU A 254 1.43 23.58 1.91
CA GLU A 254 1.69 24.78 2.68
C GLU A 254 2.39 24.43 4.01
N ARG A 255 3.08 25.39 4.61
CA ARG A 255 3.60 25.22 5.97
C ARG A 255 2.46 25.49 6.95
N PRO A 256 2.22 24.62 7.97
CA PRO A 256 1.24 24.92 9.00
C PRO A 256 1.67 26.18 9.76
N GLU A 257 0.87 27.22 9.81
CA GLU A 257 1.15 28.49 10.49
C GLU A 257 1.37 28.33 12.02
N ALA A 258 0.97 27.18 12.58
CA ALA A 258 1.06 26.88 14.01
C ALA A 258 2.48 26.52 14.51
N LEU A 259 3.47 26.29 13.63
CA LEU A 259 4.84 25.94 14.04
C LEU A 259 5.74 27.17 14.28
N GLU A 260 5.29 28.39 13.98
CA GLU A 260 6.10 29.62 14.19
C GLU A 260 5.96 30.25 15.57
N LYS A 261 5.11 29.71 16.47
CA LYS A 261 4.90 30.28 17.82
C LYS A 261 5.36 29.37 18.96
N ALA A 262 6.53 28.76 18.85
CA ALA A 262 7.26 28.33 20.04
C ALA A 262 8.30 29.40 20.37
N PRO A 263 8.15 30.19 21.47
CA PRO A 263 9.22 31.10 21.89
C PRO A 263 10.42 30.25 22.30
N SER A 264 11.57 30.54 21.65
CA SER A 264 12.88 30.08 22.10
C SER A 264 13.07 30.55 23.56
N ALA A 265 13.05 29.64 24.50
CA ALA A 265 13.52 29.83 25.87
C ALA A 265 14.89 29.17 26.02
#